data_6bda71f9b93771a60fca9710961f9f9f
#
_entry.id   6bda71f9b93771a60fca9710961f9f9f
#
_cell.length_a   1.000
_cell.length_b   1.000
_cell.length_c   1.000
_cell.angle_alpha   90.00
_cell.angle_beta   90.00
_cell.angle_gamma   90.00
#
_symmetry.space_group_name_H-M   'P 1'
#
loop_
_entity.id
_entity.type
_entity.pdbx_description
1 polymer ?
#
loop_
_entity_poly.entity_id
_entity_poly.type
_entity_poly.pdbx_seq_one_letter_code
_entity_poly.pdbx_strand_id
1 'polypeptide(L)'
;MNIYFLGIGGTLMGSLAQLAKAQGHIVTGSDNRLYPPMSDQLAAAEIEVFEGFDPAQLDPAPDLVVVGNAGLPRGNEAVEYVLNSGLLYTSGAEWLGRFVLPGRWVLAVAGTHGKTTTASMLTWILECAGLAPGYLIGGVPKDLSRSSRLGSDPFFVVEADEYDTSYFDRRSKFMHYRPRTLIINNLEYDHADIFPDLGAIQTQFHHLLRSVPGEGLVITPAQDDHVSEVLHQGCWTPVSRFGTGPVRKSVGADTGELWWARTTAANCAEFDVVFGHEVQGRVSWNLIGEHNVSNALAAIVAARSKGSARVPSA
;
A
#
# COMPACT_ATOMS: atom_id res chain seq x y z
N MET A 1 22.75 -7.84 7.54
CA MET A 1 22.78 -8.74 6.37
C MET A 1 23.22 -7.95 5.17
N ASN A 2 23.84 -8.65 4.22
CA ASN A 2 24.14 -8.16 2.89
C ASN A 2 22.96 -8.48 1.97
N ILE A 3 22.26 -7.49 1.51
CA ILE A 3 21.03 -7.69 0.72
C ILE A 3 21.24 -7.10 -0.67
N TYR A 4 21.02 -7.91 -1.69
CA TYR A 4 21.14 -7.51 -3.08
C TYR A 4 19.74 -7.37 -3.72
N PHE A 5 19.47 -6.23 -4.36
CA PHE A 5 18.19 -5.97 -5.01
C PHE A 5 18.33 -6.07 -6.55
N LEU A 6 17.76 -7.10 -7.16
CA LEU A 6 17.60 -7.21 -8.60
C LEU A 6 16.39 -6.39 -9.06
N GLY A 7 16.61 -5.44 -9.96
CA GLY A 7 15.58 -4.51 -10.44
C GLY A 7 15.34 -3.35 -9.47
N ILE A 8 16.41 -2.84 -8.84
CA ILE A 8 16.37 -1.82 -7.78
C ILE A 8 15.80 -0.46 -8.25
N GLY A 9 15.84 -0.17 -9.55
CA GLY A 9 15.36 1.09 -10.13
C GLY A 9 13.85 1.25 -10.14
N GLY A 10 13.08 0.16 -9.96
CA GLY A 10 11.64 0.23 -9.82
C GLY A 10 11.20 0.95 -8.55
N THR A 11 10.07 1.69 -8.61
CA THR A 11 9.58 2.48 -7.47
C THR A 11 9.44 1.66 -6.19
N LEU A 12 8.83 0.48 -6.26
CA LEU A 12 8.72 -0.42 -5.12
C LEU A 12 10.09 -0.87 -4.64
N MET A 13 10.92 -1.40 -5.55
CA MET A 13 12.20 -2.03 -5.20
C MET A 13 13.20 -1.03 -4.61
N GLY A 14 13.33 0.15 -5.20
CA GLY A 14 14.19 1.21 -4.67
C GLY A 14 13.71 1.75 -3.32
N SER A 15 12.39 1.80 -3.11
CA SER A 15 11.82 2.16 -1.81
C SER A 15 12.12 1.10 -0.75
N LEU A 16 12.04 -0.19 -1.10
CA LEU A 16 12.40 -1.29 -0.21
C LEU A 16 13.89 -1.31 0.12
N ALA A 17 14.75 -1.02 -0.86
CA ALA A 17 16.20 -0.91 -0.65
C ALA A 17 16.53 0.20 0.36
N GLN A 18 15.85 1.36 0.28
CA GLN A 18 15.98 2.43 1.26
C GLN A 18 15.51 1.99 2.66
N LEU A 19 14.40 1.25 2.77
CA LEU A 19 13.94 0.69 4.04
C LEU A 19 14.95 -0.30 4.63
N ALA A 20 15.53 -1.18 3.81
CA ALA A 20 16.56 -2.11 4.23
C ALA A 20 17.82 -1.39 4.73
N LYS A 21 18.25 -0.35 4.02
CA LYS A 21 19.37 0.50 4.44
C LYS A 21 19.08 1.18 5.78
N ALA A 22 17.87 1.71 5.96
CA ALA A 22 17.44 2.34 7.20
C ALA A 22 17.33 1.36 8.39
N GLN A 23 17.16 0.04 8.13
CA GLN A 23 17.27 -1.02 9.14
C GLN A 23 18.72 -1.40 9.49
N GLY A 24 19.72 -0.77 8.85
CA GLY A 24 21.13 -1.02 9.10
C GLY A 24 21.69 -2.20 8.28
N HIS A 25 21.02 -2.62 7.19
CA HIS A 25 21.56 -3.61 6.29
C HIS A 25 22.59 -2.98 5.32
N ILE A 26 23.52 -3.77 4.84
CA ILE A 26 24.36 -3.41 3.69
C ILE A 26 23.51 -3.73 2.45
N VAL A 27 23.28 -2.72 1.63
CA VAL A 27 22.37 -2.82 0.49
C VAL A 27 23.09 -2.41 -0.78
N THR A 28 23.03 -3.29 -1.76
CA THR A 28 23.45 -3.04 -3.14
C THR A 28 22.37 -3.56 -4.09
N GLY A 29 22.47 -3.27 -5.36
CA GLY A 29 21.53 -3.82 -6.34
C GLY A 29 21.88 -3.43 -7.76
N SER A 30 21.10 -3.93 -8.71
CA SER A 30 21.28 -3.64 -10.12
C SER A 30 19.98 -3.35 -10.85
N ASP A 31 20.09 -2.58 -11.93
CA ASP A 31 19.02 -2.36 -12.90
C ASP A 31 19.60 -2.00 -14.26
N ASN A 32 18.83 -2.12 -15.33
CA ASN A 32 19.28 -1.76 -16.67
C ASN A 32 19.56 -0.26 -16.80
N ARG A 33 18.66 0.57 -16.26
CA ARG A 33 18.79 2.03 -16.25
C ARG A 33 18.08 2.63 -15.06
N LEU A 34 18.71 3.62 -14.44
CA LEU A 34 18.11 4.41 -13.37
C LEU A 34 17.65 5.77 -13.90
N TYR A 35 16.49 6.20 -13.45
CA TYR A 35 15.92 7.51 -13.75
C TYR A 35 15.46 8.24 -12.49
N PRO A 36 15.54 9.58 -12.47
CA PRO A 36 14.89 10.36 -11.43
C PRO A 36 13.37 10.07 -11.37
N PRO A 37 12.77 10.08 -10.17
CA PRO A 37 13.38 10.46 -8.89
C PRO A 37 14.11 9.32 -8.17
N MET A 38 14.02 8.06 -8.64
CA MET A 38 14.58 6.91 -7.91
C MET A 38 16.10 6.90 -7.90
N SER A 39 16.75 7.29 -9.00
CA SER A 39 18.21 7.45 -9.03
C SER A 39 18.73 8.38 -7.94
N ASP A 40 18.06 9.52 -7.78
CA ASP A 40 18.44 10.54 -6.80
C ASP A 40 18.22 10.06 -5.36
N GLN A 41 17.12 9.32 -5.13
CA GLN A 41 16.80 8.77 -3.81
C GLN A 41 17.79 7.67 -3.39
N LEU A 42 18.19 6.78 -4.31
CA LEU A 42 19.17 5.73 -4.04
C LEU A 42 20.56 6.32 -3.78
N ALA A 43 20.96 7.31 -4.57
CA ALA A 43 22.21 8.04 -4.36
C ALA A 43 22.23 8.77 -3.02
N ALA A 44 21.13 9.47 -2.65
CA ALA A 44 21.00 10.14 -1.36
C ALA A 44 21.00 9.18 -0.16
N ALA A 45 20.60 7.93 -0.37
CA ALA A 45 20.67 6.85 0.63
C ALA A 45 22.03 6.13 0.65
N GLU A 46 23.00 6.56 -0.17
CA GLU A 46 24.32 5.92 -0.32
C GLU A 46 24.20 4.41 -0.62
N ILE A 47 23.30 4.05 -1.53
CA ILE A 47 23.10 2.70 -2.01
C ILE A 47 23.85 2.56 -3.34
N GLU A 48 24.80 1.62 -3.38
CA GLU A 48 25.55 1.31 -4.61
C GLU A 48 24.64 0.56 -5.58
N VAL A 49 24.61 1.02 -6.83
CA VAL A 49 23.79 0.42 -7.89
C VAL A 49 24.63 0.14 -9.11
N PHE A 50 24.57 -1.09 -9.58
CA PHE A 50 25.25 -1.55 -10.79
C PHE A 50 24.32 -1.45 -12.00
N GLU A 51 24.88 -1.16 -13.17
CA GLU A 51 24.15 -1.17 -14.43
C GLU A 51 24.14 -2.60 -15.01
N GLY A 52 22.96 -3.02 -15.52
CA GLY A 52 22.74 -4.35 -16.08
C GLY A 52 22.52 -5.43 -15.04
N PHE A 53 22.45 -6.68 -15.49
CA PHE A 53 22.17 -7.85 -14.66
C PHE A 53 23.26 -8.91 -14.83
N ASP A 54 24.52 -8.53 -14.59
CA ASP A 54 25.68 -9.44 -14.67
C ASP A 54 25.77 -10.30 -13.39
N PRO A 55 25.81 -11.63 -13.50
CA PRO A 55 26.04 -12.52 -12.37
C PRO A 55 27.28 -12.20 -11.51
N ALA A 56 28.34 -11.63 -12.10
CA ALA A 56 29.52 -11.22 -11.36
C ALA A 56 29.26 -10.15 -10.30
N GLN A 57 28.18 -9.39 -10.42
CA GLN A 57 27.74 -8.40 -9.42
C GLN A 57 27.25 -9.05 -8.12
N LEU A 58 26.99 -10.36 -8.12
CA LEU A 58 26.58 -11.16 -6.95
C LEU A 58 27.77 -11.83 -6.23
N ASP A 59 28.98 -11.42 -6.55
CA ASP A 59 30.22 -11.86 -5.88
C ASP A 59 30.86 -10.67 -5.14
N PRO A 60 31.09 -10.71 -3.81
CA PRO A 60 30.78 -11.83 -2.91
C PRO A 60 29.28 -12.09 -2.73
N ALA A 61 28.94 -13.37 -2.53
CA ALA A 61 27.55 -13.82 -2.42
C ALA A 61 26.81 -13.05 -1.31
N PRO A 62 25.65 -12.43 -1.61
CA PRO A 62 24.83 -11.77 -0.61
C PRO A 62 24.12 -12.78 0.31
N ASP A 63 23.75 -12.34 1.51
CA ASP A 63 22.93 -13.14 2.44
C ASP A 63 21.51 -13.38 1.90
N LEU A 64 20.99 -12.43 1.09
CA LEU A 64 19.64 -12.48 0.53
C LEU A 64 19.58 -11.68 -0.78
N VAL A 65 18.94 -12.24 -1.79
CA VAL A 65 18.57 -11.55 -3.03
C VAL A 65 17.10 -11.21 -3.03
N VAL A 66 16.77 -9.93 -3.20
CA VAL A 66 15.38 -9.47 -3.37
C VAL A 66 15.15 -9.24 -4.86
N VAL A 67 14.22 -10.01 -5.44
CA VAL A 67 13.98 -10.02 -6.89
C VAL A 67 12.72 -9.22 -7.21
N GLY A 68 12.87 -8.23 -8.10
CA GLY A 68 11.77 -7.45 -8.64
C GLY A 68 10.92 -8.25 -9.63
N ASN A 69 9.85 -7.62 -10.12
CA ASN A 69 8.95 -8.25 -11.08
C ASN A 69 9.25 -7.80 -12.53
N ALA A 70 9.39 -6.50 -12.75
CA ALA A 70 9.57 -5.95 -14.08
C ALA A 70 10.95 -6.26 -14.67
N GLY A 71 10.97 -6.78 -15.89
CA GLY A 71 12.23 -6.99 -16.64
C GLY A 71 13.12 -8.14 -16.15
N LEU A 72 12.64 -8.99 -15.24
CA LEU A 72 13.38 -10.09 -14.64
C LEU A 72 12.67 -11.46 -14.85
N PRO A 73 12.42 -11.87 -16.11
CA PRO A 73 11.84 -13.18 -16.39
C PRO A 73 12.88 -14.30 -16.23
N ARG A 74 12.40 -15.54 -16.29
CA ARG A 74 13.28 -16.70 -16.52
C ARG A 74 14.08 -16.50 -17.81
N GLY A 75 15.35 -16.91 -17.78
CA GLY A 75 16.31 -16.66 -18.85
C GLY A 75 17.14 -15.38 -18.68
N ASN A 76 16.84 -14.52 -17.70
CA ASN A 76 17.73 -13.44 -17.30
C ASN A 76 18.97 -14.03 -16.60
N GLU A 77 20.18 -13.63 -16.99
CA GLU A 77 21.43 -14.25 -16.54
C GLU A 77 21.59 -14.18 -15.01
N ALA A 78 21.30 -13.05 -14.38
CA ALA A 78 21.39 -12.93 -12.91
C ALA A 78 20.32 -13.77 -12.20
N VAL A 79 19.10 -13.85 -12.74
CA VAL A 79 18.04 -14.70 -12.20
C VAL A 79 18.42 -16.18 -12.26
N GLU A 80 18.94 -16.64 -13.41
CA GLU A 80 19.39 -18.03 -13.56
C GLU A 80 20.60 -18.31 -12.65
N TYR A 81 21.51 -17.36 -12.46
CA TYR A 81 22.62 -17.51 -11.55
C TYR A 81 22.14 -17.68 -10.09
N VAL A 82 21.20 -16.85 -9.63
CA VAL A 82 20.60 -16.95 -8.29
C VAL A 82 20.01 -18.35 -8.04
N LEU A 83 19.27 -18.86 -9.02
CA LEU A 83 18.65 -20.19 -8.94
C LEU A 83 19.69 -21.31 -8.93
N ASN A 84 20.68 -21.25 -9.82
CA ASN A 84 21.70 -22.28 -9.97
C ASN A 84 22.70 -22.33 -8.78
N SER A 85 22.98 -21.17 -8.18
CA SER A 85 23.92 -21.05 -7.06
C SER A 85 23.27 -21.40 -5.71
N GLY A 86 21.96 -21.60 -5.66
CA GLY A 86 21.23 -21.86 -4.42
C GLY A 86 21.22 -20.69 -3.45
N LEU A 87 21.43 -19.47 -3.93
CA LEU A 87 21.32 -18.26 -3.10
C LEU A 87 19.91 -18.11 -2.57
N LEU A 88 19.80 -17.65 -1.33
CA LEU A 88 18.49 -17.32 -0.75
C LEU A 88 17.90 -16.13 -1.50
N TYR A 89 16.66 -16.27 -1.93
CA TYR A 89 15.95 -15.19 -2.62
C TYR A 89 14.51 -15.05 -2.16
N THR A 90 13.96 -13.87 -2.34
CA THR A 90 12.58 -13.51 -2.03
C THR A 90 12.07 -12.44 -2.99
N SER A 91 10.78 -12.21 -3.04
CA SER A 91 10.21 -11.06 -3.73
C SER A 91 10.23 -9.80 -2.87
N GLY A 92 10.10 -8.62 -3.49
CA GLY A 92 10.02 -7.36 -2.76
C GLY A 92 8.85 -7.30 -1.78
N ALA A 93 7.65 -7.74 -2.20
CA ALA A 93 6.48 -7.73 -1.34
C ALA A 93 6.60 -8.73 -0.17
N GLU A 94 7.16 -9.90 -0.42
CA GLU A 94 7.42 -10.88 0.65
C GLU A 94 8.48 -10.36 1.62
N TRP A 95 9.54 -9.73 1.13
CA TRP A 95 10.56 -9.11 1.97
C TRP A 95 9.95 -8.07 2.91
N LEU A 96 9.11 -7.15 2.38
CA LEU A 96 8.40 -6.18 3.19
C LEU A 96 7.56 -6.86 4.29
N GLY A 97 6.76 -7.85 3.89
CA GLY A 97 5.89 -8.59 4.80
C GLY A 97 6.61 -9.38 5.89
N ARG A 98 7.87 -9.79 5.65
CA ARG A 98 8.65 -10.61 6.59
C ARG A 98 9.62 -9.81 7.47
N PHE A 99 10.17 -8.70 6.97
CA PHE A 99 11.26 -8.00 7.64
C PHE A 99 10.91 -6.57 8.10
N VAL A 100 9.83 -5.98 7.60
CA VAL A 100 9.43 -4.61 7.98
C VAL A 100 8.11 -4.57 8.72
N LEU A 101 7.11 -5.31 8.26
CA LEU A 101 5.74 -5.22 8.79
C LEU A 101 5.47 -6.00 10.09
N PRO A 102 6.23 -7.04 10.49
CA PRO A 102 5.94 -7.78 11.72
C PRO A 102 5.95 -6.86 12.95
N GLY A 103 4.95 -7.04 13.83
CA GLY A 103 4.79 -6.24 15.06
C GLY A 103 4.14 -4.87 14.82
N ARG A 104 3.92 -4.44 13.57
CA ARG A 104 3.31 -3.15 13.26
C ARG A 104 1.81 -3.25 13.04
N TRP A 105 1.13 -2.15 13.21
CA TRP A 105 -0.25 -1.97 12.78
C TRP A 105 -0.25 -1.53 11.32
N VAL A 106 -0.45 -2.46 10.41
CA VAL A 106 -0.44 -2.20 8.98
C VAL A 106 -1.80 -1.62 8.54
N LEU A 107 -1.75 -0.43 7.91
CA LEU A 107 -2.88 0.22 7.27
C LEU A 107 -2.66 0.13 5.75
N ALA A 108 -3.38 -0.76 5.10
CA ALA A 108 -3.26 -0.97 3.66
C ALA A 108 -4.35 -0.22 2.89
N VAL A 109 -3.95 0.40 1.79
CA VAL A 109 -4.86 1.10 0.87
C VAL A 109 -4.87 0.37 -0.45
N ALA A 110 -5.97 -0.31 -0.74
CA ALA A 110 -6.23 -1.08 -1.96
C ALA A 110 -7.37 -0.43 -2.77
N GLY A 111 -7.58 -0.93 -3.98
CA GLY A 111 -8.60 -0.47 -4.91
C GLY A 111 -8.03 -0.16 -6.28
N THR A 112 -8.87 -0.01 -7.28
CA THR A 112 -8.43 0.29 -8.65
C THR A 112 -7.82 1.69 -8.73
N HIS A 113 -8.48 2.69 -8.17
CA HIS A 113 -8.07 4.09 -8.25
C HIS A 113 -7.90 4.75 -6.87
N GLY A 114 -7.06 5.79 -6.83
CA GLY A 114 -6.89 6.64 -5.65
C GLY A 114 -5.98 6.07 -4.55
N LYS A 115 -5.37 4.91 -4.72
CA LYS A 115 -4.48 4.25 -3.73
C LYS A 115 -3.40 5.21 -3.21
N THR A 116 -2.59 5.75 -4.11
CA THR A 116 -1.47 6.68 -3.78
C THR A 116 -1.95 7.93 -3.04
N THR A 117 -3.05 8.53 -3.52
CA THR A 117 -3.63 9.74 -2.91
C THR A 117 -4.13 9.46 -1.50
N THR A 118 -4.90 8.39 -1.32
CA THR A 118 -5.45 8.00 -0.01
C THR A 118 -4.33 7.61 0.97
N ALA A 119 -3.33 6.84 0.53
CA ALA A 119 -2.18 6.47 1.36
C ALA A 119 -1.37 7.71 1.79
N SER A 120 -1.19 8.68 0.88
CA SER A 120 -0.51 9.95 1.17
C SER A 120 -1.28 10.77 2.20
N MET A 121 -2.61 10.93 2.01
CA MET A 121 -3.47 11.65 2.96
C MET A 121 -3.48 10.97 4.33
N LEU A 122 -3.59 9.63 4.37
CA LEU A 122 -3.56 8.87 5.63
C LEU A 122 -2.23 9.07 6.36
N THR A 123 -1.13 8.95 5.64
CA THR A 123 0.22 9.19 6.21
C THR A 123 0.33 10.60 6.76
N TRP A 124 -0.11 11.60 6.00
CA TRP A 124 -0.09 13.00 6.44
C TRP A 124 -0.93 13.24 7.70
N ILE A 125 -2.13 12.66 7.79
CA ILE A 125 -2.98 12.76 8.98
C ILE A 125 -2.28 12.18 10.20
N LEU A 126 -1.63 11.01 10.06
CA LEU A 126 -0.89 10.37 11.15
C LEU A 126 0.35 11.19 11.56
N GLU A 127 1.06 11.81 10.60
CA GLU A 127 2.15 12.76 10.87
C GLU A 127 1.66 13.96 11.69
N CYS A 128 0.56 14.61 11.26
CA CYS A 128 -0.03 15.74 11.96
C CYS A 128 -0.49 15.36 13.38
N ALA A 129 -0.83 14.10 13.61
CA ALA A 129 -1.15 13.56 14.92
C ALA A 129 0.09 13.23 15.78
N GLY A 130 1.31 13.45 15.27
CA GLY A 130 2.56 13.18 15.97
C GLY A 130 2.94 11.70 16.06
N LEU A 131 2.33 10.83 15.24
CA LEU A 131 2.52 9.38 15.31
C LEU A 131 3.70 8.89 14.47
N ALA A 132 4.30 9.73 13.64
CA ALA A 132 5.47 9.43 12.79
C ALA A 132 5.41 8.02 12.15
N PRO A 133 4.39 7.69 11.34
CA PRO A 133 4.20 6.36 10.79
C PRO A 133 5.34 5.93 9.87
N GLY A 134 5.57 4.61 9.76
CA GLY A 134 6.24 4.05 8.60
C GLY A 134 5.32 4.12 7.39
N TYR A 135 5.88 4.14 6.20
CA TYR A 135 5.08 4.09 4.98
C TYR A 135 5.86 3.57 3.77
N LEU A 136 5.10 3.05 2.81
CA LEU A 136 5.55 2.70 1.46
C LEU A 136 4.43 3.09 0.48
N ILE A 137 4.70 4.09 -0.35
CA ILE A 137 3.74 4.69 -1.28
C ILE A 137 4.33 4.67 -2.69
N GLY A 138 3.52 4.38 -3.70
CA GLY A 138 3.92 4.18 -5.10
C GLY A 138 4.40 5.42 -5.85
N GLY A 139 4.62 6.53 -5.15
CA GLY A 139 5.16 7.77 -5.68
C GLY A 139 5.84 8.59 -4.59
N VAL A 140 6.31 9.78 -4.93
CA VAL A 140 6.84 10.73 -3.95
C VAL A 140 5.77 11.79 -3.68
N PRO A 141 5.02 11.68 -2.58
CA PRO A 141 4.06 12.72 -2.23
C PRO A 141 4.78 14.02 -1.93
N LYS A 142 4.27 15.14 -2.43
CA LYS A 142 4.91 16.46 -2.30
C LYS A 142 5.27 16.83 -0.86
N ASP A 143 4.40 16.45 0.08
CA ASP A 143 4.54 16.82 1.49
C ASP A 143 5.35 15.79 2.31
N LEU A 144 5.69 14.63 1.75
CA LEU A 144 6.44 13.57 2.43
C LEU A 144 7.90 13.45 1.97
N SER A 145 8.29 14.13 0.92
CA SER A 145 9.65 14.18 0.35
C SER A 145 10.29 12.85 -0.09
N ARG A 146 9.73 11.69 0.30
CA ARG A 146 10.21 10.34 0.00
C ARG A 146 9.04 9.40 -0.27
N SER A 147 9.30 8.32 -1.01
CA SER A 147 8.32 7.25 -1.27
C SER A 147 8.18 6.25 -0.11
N SER A 148 9.17 6.20 0.79
CA SER A 148 9.18 5.26 1.91
C SER A 148 9.92 5.79 3.12
N ARG A 149 9.50 5.31 4.30
CA ARG A 149 10.15 5.57 5.59
C ARG A 149 9.82 4.44 6.58
N LEU A 150 10.77 4.06 7.43
CA LEU A 150 10.50 3.08 8.50
C LEU A 150 9.53 3.62 9.54
N GLY A 151 9.59 4.91 9.86
CA GLY A 151 8.81 5.51 10.93
C GLY A 151 9.13 4.97 12.32
N SER A 152 8.45 5.51 13.32
CA SER A 152 8.41 4.95 14.67
C SER A 152 7.15 4.10 14.85
N ASP A 153 7.23 3.01 15.62
CA ASP A 153 6.08 2.16 15.89
C ASP A 153 4.87 2.93 16.45
N PRO A 154 3.66 2.41 16.30
CA PRO A 154 3.32 1.09 15.76
C PRO A 154 2.82 1.10 14.29
N PHE A 155 2.57 2.26 13.69
CA PHE A 155 1.81 2.34 12.43
C PHE A 155 2.68 2.23 11.18
N PHE A 156 2.17 1.51 10.17
CA PHE A 156 2.78 1.46 8.85
C PHE A 156 1.70 1.55 7.76
N VAL A 157 1.75 2.61 6.94
CA VAL A 157 0.85 2.80 5.80
C VAL A 157 1.46 2.18 4.55
N VAL A 158 0.72 1.32 3.86
CA VAL A 158 1.19 0.69 2.62
C VAL A 158 0.16 0.85 1.51
N GLU A 159 0.61 1.29 0.34
CA GLU A 159 -0.16 1.19 -0.89
C GLU A 159 -0.19 -0.27 -1.33
N ALA A 160 -1.39 -0.84 -1.41
CA ALA A 160 -1.64 -2.26 -1.59
C ALA A 160 -2.08 -2.54 -3.02
N ASP A 161 -1.11 -2.93 -3.84
CA ASP A 161 -1.26 -3.17 -5.26
C ASP A 161 -1.69 -4.62 -5.55
N GLU A 162 -2.62 -4.80 -6.47
CA GLU A 162 -3.16 -6.07 -6.95
C GLU A 162 -2.28 -6.80 -7.96
N TYR A 163 -1.22 -6.16 -8.47
CA TYR A 163 -0.28 -6.80 -9.42
C TYR A 163 0.46 -8.00 -8.83
N ASP A 164 0.84 -8.91 -9.72
CA ASP A 164 1.74 -10.04 -9.43
C ASP A 164 2.99 -9.60 -8.67
N THR A 165 3.38 -10.43 -7.73
CA THR A 165 4.53 -10.16 -6.85
C THR A 165 5.87 -10.30 -7.58
N SER A 166 6.07 -11.38 -8.33
CA SER A 166 7.29 -11.67 -9.09
C SER A 166 7.04 -12.79 -10.12
N TYR A 167 8.05 -13.14 -10.93
CA TYR A 167 7.93 -14.25 -11.88
C TYR A 167 7.66 -15.60 -11.21
N PHE A 168 8.11 -15.80 -9.98
CA PHE A 168 7.94 -17.06 -9.23
C PHE A 168 6.77 -17.03 -8.24
N ASP A 169 6.19 -15.87 -7.97
CA ASP A 169 5.01 -15.70 -7.11
C ASP A 169 3.96 -14.84 -7.83
N ARG A 170 2.92 -15.49 -8.32
CA ARG A 170 1.83 -14.88 -9.07
C ARG A 170 0.69 -14.37 -8.21
N ARG A 171 0.82 -14.44 -6.89
CA ARG A 171 -0.13 -13.80 -5.98
C ARG A 171 0.02 -12.29 -6.05
N SER A 172 -1.09 -11.59 -5.85
CA SER A 172 -1.07 -10.13 -5.72
C SER A 172 -0.15 -9.69 -4.58
N LYS A 173 0.60 -8.60 -4.76
CA LYS A 173 1.56 -8.08 -3.76
C LYS A 173 0.95 -7.89 -2.39
N PHE A 174 -0.28 -7.40 -2.33
CA PHE A 174 -0.98 -7.12 -1.08
C PHE A 174 -1.20 -8.37 -0.19
N MET A 175 -1.13 -9.59 -0.73
CA MET A 175 -1.24 -10.82 0.05
C MET A 175 -0.13 -10.99 1.08
N HIS A 176 1.00 -10.33 0.86
CA HIS A 176 2.12 -10.35 1.78
C HIS A 176 2.02 -9.36 2.95
N TYR A 177 1.11 -8.35 2.88
CA TYR A 177 1.11 -7.22 3.81
C TYR A 177 0.32 -7.45 5.10
N ARG A 178 -0.64 -8.39 5.10
CA ARG A 178 -1.44 -8.79 6.28
C ARG A 178 -1.98 -7.59 7.06
N PRO A 179 -2.79 -6.72 6.46
CA PRO A 179 -3.23 -5.49 7.09
C PRO A 179 -4.14 -5.75 8.29
N ARG A 180 -4.06 -4.88 9.31
CA ARG A 180 -5.05 -4.80 10.39
C ARG A 180 -6.14 -3.78 10.08
N THR A 181 -5.83 -2.75 9.31
CA THR A 181 -6.81 -1.83 8.73
C THR A 181 -6.66 -1.89 7.22
N LEU A 182 -7.75 -2.22 6.52
CA LEU A 182 -7.78 -2.30 5.07
C LEU A 182 -8.79 -1.28 4.53
N ILE A 183 -8.32 -0.37 3.68
CA ILE A 183 -9.17 0.47 2.85
C ILE A 183 -9.29 -0.17 1.47
N ILE A 184 -10.51 -0.30 0.97
CA ILE A 184 -10.81 -0.60 -0.43
C ILE A 184 -11.50 0.64 -1.00
N ASN A 185 -10.81 1.43 -1.81
CA ASN A 185 -11.33 2.70 -2.32
C ASN A 185 -12.48 2.53 -3.31
N ASN A 186 -12.32 1.61 -4.22
CA ASN A 186 -13.25 1.27 -5.31
C ASN A 186 -12.80 -0.02 -5.98
N LEU A 187 -13.64 -0.59 -6.82
CA LEU A 187 -13.28 -1.78 -7.59
C LEU A 187 -13.89 -1.72 -8.97
N GLU A 188 -13.04 -1.61 -9.99
CA GLU A 188 -13.40 -1.61 -11.39
C GLU A 188 -12.55 -2.61 -12.16
N TYR A 189 -12.97 -2.99 -13.36
CA TYR A 189 -12.16 -3.82 -14.23
C TYR A 189 -11.01 -2.99 -14.81
N ASP A 190 -9.79 -3.34 -14.41
CA ASP A 190 -8.55 -2.74 -14.88
C ASP A 190 -7.48 -3.85 -15.02
N HIS A 191 -6.32 -3.50 -15.56
CA HIS A 191 -5.18 -4.43 -15.69
C HIS A 191 -5.52 -5.68 -16.54
N ALA A 192 -6.09 -5.45 -17.74
CA ALA A 192 -6.45 -6.51 -18.70
C ALA A 192 -5.26 -7.38 -19.17
N ASP A 193 -4.03 -6.95 -18.89
CA ASP A 193 -2.78 -7.67 -19.12
C ASP A 193 -2.57 -8.84 -18.15
N ILE A 194 -3.18 -8.78 -16.97
CA ILE A 194 -3.05 -9.81 -15.91
C ILE A 194 -4.39 -10.44 -15.51
N PHE A 195 -5.50 -9.70 -15.59
CA PHE A 195 -6.81 -10.20 -15.19
C PHE A 195 -7.73 -10.34 -16.39
N PRO A 196 -8.29 -11.55 -16.63
CA PRO A 196 -9.18 -11.79 -17.78
C PRO A 196 -10.52 -11.07 -17.64
N ASP A 197 -10.98 -10.83 -16.41
CA ASP A 197 -12.28 -10.23 -16.11
C ASP A 197 -12.31 -9.63 -14.68
N LEU A 198 -13.40 -8.94 -14.37
CA LEU A 198 -13.64 -8.35 -13.05
C LEU A 198 -13.70 -9.42 -11.94
N GLY A 199 -14.25 -10.59 -12.22
CA GLY A 199 -14.36 -11.67 -11.24
C GLY A 199 -12.99 -12.17 -10.77
N ALA A 200 -11.99 -12.17 -11.66
CA ALA A 200 -10.62 -12.51 -11.30
C ALA A 200 -10.03 -11.48 -10.32
N ILE A 201 -10.29 -10.19 -10.54
CA ILE A 201 -9.88 -9.12 -9.61
C ILE A 201 -10.61 -9.27 -8.28
N GLN A 202 -11.93 -9.45 -8.30
CA GLN A 202 -12.74 -9.66 -7.09
C GLN A 202 -12.23 -10.85 -6.26
N THR A 203 -11.79 -11.90 -6.92
CA THR A 203 -11.19 -13.07 -6.25
C THR A 203 -9.91 -12.68 -5.49
N GLN A 204 -9.03 -11.85 -6.05
CA GLN A 204 -7.84 -11.38 -5.35
C GLN A 204 -8.21 -10.51 -4.14
N PHE A 205 -9.16 -9.60 -4.29
CA PHE A 205 -9.64 -8.77 -3.17
C PHE A 205 -10.32 -9.60 -2.08
N HIS A 206 -11.06 -10.67 -2.43
CA HIS A 206 -11.58 -11.59 -1.44
C HIS A 206 -10.46 -12.35 -0.71
N HIS A 207 -9.40 -12.76 -1.40
CA HIS A 207 -8.23 -13.34 -0.74
C HIS A 207 -7.58 -12.35 0.24
N LEU A 208 -7.48 -11.07 -0.14
CA LEU A 208 -6.98 -10.02 0.76
C LEU A 208 -7.87 -9.87 1.99
N LEU A 209 -9.20 -9.80 1.84
CA LEU A 209 -10.15 -9.74 2.97
C LEU A 209 -9.94 -10.88 3.97
N ARG A 210 -9.69 -12.09 3.49
CA ARG A 210 -9.43 -13.27 4.34
C ARG A 210 -8.15 -13.15 5.16
N SER A 211 -7.24 -12.24 4.82
CA SER A 211 -6.01 -11.99 5.56
C SER A 211 -6.15 -10.94 6.67
N VAL A 212 -7.26 -10.20 6.69
CA VAL A 212 -7.54 -9.17 7.70
C VAL A 212 -8.09 -9.85 8.97
N PRO A 213 -7.50 -9.61 10.15
CA PRO A 213 -7.96 -10.25 11.38
C PRO A 213 -9.33 -9.72 11.82
N GLY A 214 -10.10 -10.56 12.54
CA GLY A 214 -11.44 -10.18 13.06
C GLY A 214 -11.43 -9.00 14.03
N GLU A 215 -10.30 -8.69 14.66
CA GLU A 215 -10.10 -7.49 15.49
C GLU A 215 -9.62 -6.26 14.68
N GLY A 216 -9.49 -6.41 13.37
CA GLY A 216 -9.12 -5.36 12.44
C GLY A 216 -10.30 -4.48 12.03
N LEU A 217 -10.12 -3.76 10.93
CA LEU A 217 -11.17 -2.95 10.32
C LEU A 217 -11.04 -2.97 8.79
N VAL A 218 -12.15 -3.16 8.11
CA VAL A 218 -12.28 -2.97 6.67
C VAL A 218 -13.06 -1.69 6.42
N ILE A 219 -12.59 -0.83 5.53
CA ILE A 219 -13.19 0.46 5.21
C ILE A 219 -13.49 0.48 3.72
N THR A 220 -14.76 0.65 3.36
CA THR A 220 -15.22 0.53 1.98
C THR A 220 -16.20 1.65 1.60
N PRO A 221 -16.32 1.99 0.31
CA PRO A 221 -17.40 2.84 -0.15
C PRO A 221 -18.75 2.20 0.16
N ALA A 222 -19.74 3.06 0.47
CA ALA A 222 -21.10 2.62 0.77
C ALA A 222 -21.91 2.27 -0.49
N GLN A 223 -21.48 2.73 -1.66
CA GLN A 223 -22.20 2.64 -2.94
C GLN A 223 -21.28 2.12 -4.05
N ASP A 224 -20.62 1.00 -3.81
CA ASP A 224 -19.82 0.28 -4.82
C ASP A 224 -20.31 -1.17 -4.85
N ASP A 225 -20.99 -1.53 -5.93
CA ASP A 225 -21.59 -2.86 -6.08
C ASP A 225 -20.52 -3.94 -6.16
N HIS A 226 -19.41 -3.67 -6.86
CA HIS A 226 -18.31 -4.65 -7.02
C HIS A 226 -17.59 -4.93 -5.70
N VAL A 227 -17.38 -3.89 -4.87
CA VAL A 227 -16.85 -4.06 -3.50
C VAL A 227 -17.86 -4.80 -2.63
N SER A 228 -19.15 -4.50 -2.78
CA SER A 228 -20.21 -5.19 -2.04
C SER A 228 -20.28 -6.67 -2.37
N GLU A 229 -20.10 -7.05 -3.64
CA GLU A 229 -20.02 -8.46 -4.09
C GLU A 229 -18.82 -9.18 -3.45
N VAL A 230 -17.67 -8.53 -3.35
CA VAL A 230 -16.49 -9.11 -2.67
C VAL A 230 -16.77 -9.34 -1.19
N LEU A 231 -17.41 -8.39 -0.51
CA LEU A 231 -17.80 -8.53 0.90
C LEU A 231 -18.82 -9.67 1.10
N HIS A 232 -19.76 -9.85 0.17
CA HIS A 232 -20.76 -10.95 0.21
C HIS A 232 -20.15 -12.33 0.04
N GLN A 233 -18.98 -12.45 -0.61
CA GLN A 233 -18.24 -13.72 -0.67
C GLN A 233 -17.71 -14.17 0.70
N GLY A 234 -17.65 -13.24 1.66
CA GLY A 234 -17.26 -13.45 3.06
C GLY A 234 -16.35 -12.35 3.59
N CYS A 235 -16.75 -11.78 4.72
CA CYS A 235 -15.96 -10.82 5.48
C CYS A 235 -16.10 -11.15 6.97
N TRP A 236 -14.99 -11.33 7.65
CA TRP A 236 -14.94 -11.74 9.07
C TRP A 236 -14.49 -10.60 9.98
N THR A 237 -14.26 -9.44 9.40
CA THR A 237 -13.75 -8.24 10.05
C THR A 237 -14.84 -7.18 10.06
N PRO A 238 -14.98 -6.37 11.12
CA PRO A 238 -15.89 -5.23 11.12
C PRO A 238 -15.69 -4.33 9.91
N VAL A 239 -16.79 -3.86 9.32
CA VAL A 239 -16.79 -3.00 8.14
C VAL A 239 -17.29 -1.62 8.51
N SER A 240 -16.52 -0.58 8.21
CA SER A 240 -16.94 0.81 8.24
C SER A 240 -17.13 1.31 6.81
N ARG A 241 -18.20 2.06 6.57
CA ARG A 241 -18.58 2.51 5.23
C ARG A 241 -18.43 4.02 5.10
N PHE A 242 -18.02 4.48 3.92
CA PHE A 242 -17.92 5.90 3.61
C PHE A 242 -18.61 6.26 2.28
N GLY A 243 -19.01 7.54 2.12
CA GLY A 243 -19.64 8.03 0.90
C GLY A 243 -19.64 9.55 0.80
N THR A 244 -19.81 10.07 -0.41
CA THR A 244 -19.80 11.52 -0.72
C THR A 244 -21.19 12.15 -0.76
N GLY A 245 -22.13 11.64 0.02
CA GLY A 245 -23.48 12.18 0.11
C GLY A 245 -24.31 11.39 1.10
N PRO A 246 -25.53 11.87 1.42
CA PRO A 246 -26.42 11.16 2.30
C PRO A 246 -26.79 9.81 1.67
N VAL A 247 -26.43 8.74 2.33
CA VAL A 247 -26.75 7.39 1.85
C VAL A 247 -28.25 7.18 1.86
N ARG A 248 -28.81 6.88 0.69
CA ARG A 248 -30.19 6.47 0.58
C ARG A 248 -30.39 5.15 1.34
N LYS A 249 -31.48 5.03 2.09
CA LYS A 249 -31.84 3.90 2.99
C LYS A 249 -32.02 2.53 2.29
N SER A 250 -31.41 2.27 1.15
CA SER A 250 -31.59 1.03 0.38
C SER A 250 -30.49 -0.03 0.58
N VAL A 251 -29.49 0.24 1.37
CA VAL A 251 -28.46 -0.75 1.69
C VAL A 251 -28.90 -1.48 2.95
N GLY A 252 -29.11 -2.79 2.83
CA GLY A 252 -29.66 -3.68 3.84
C GLY A 252 -29.19 -3.43 5.26
N ALA A 253 -29.98 -3.88 6.21
CA ALA A 253 -30.04 -3.55 7.63
C ALA A 253 -28.76 -3.76 8.48
N ASP A 254 -27.59 -3.72 7.90
CA ASP A 254 -26.35 -3.66 8.64
C ASP A 254 -25.95 -2.18 8.77
N THR A 255 -26.41 -1.56 9.87
CA THR A 255 -26.11 -0.18 10.25
C THR A 255 -24.66 -0.07 10.74
N GLY A 256 -23.72 -0.62 9.99
CA GLY A 256 -22.30 -0.38 10.20
C GLY A 256 -22.03 1.13 10.25
N GLU A 257 -20.99 1.52 10.96
CA GLU A 257 -20.59 2.90 11.10
C GLU A 257 -20.47 3.57 9.73
N LEU A 258 -21.37 4.52 9.43
CA LEU A 258 -21.42 5.23 8.16
C LEU A 258 -20.80 6.62 8.31
N TRP A 259 -19.78 6.86 7.55
CA TRP A 259 -19.13 8.15 7.39
C TRP A 259 -19.52 8.77 6.05
N TRP A 260 -19.84 10.05 6.03
CA TRP A 260 -20.13 10.71 4.77
C TRP A 260 -19.64 12.15 4.74
N ALA A 261 -19.38 12.65 3.54
CA ALA A 261 -18.98 14.02 3.30
C ALA A 261 -20.19 14.85 2.87
N ARG A 262 -20.43 15.97 3.56
CA ARG A 262 -21.35 17.00 3.13
C ARG A 262 -20.56 18.13 2.46
N THR A 263 -20.53 18.14 1.14
CA THR A 263 -19.84 19.19 0.38
C THR A 263 -20.53 20.54 0.59
N THR A 264 -19.75 21.56 0.91
CA THR A 264 -20.22 22.94 1.14
C THR A 264 -19.81 23.88 0.01
N ALA A 265 -18.85 23.48 -0.83
CA ALA A 265 -18.44 24.20 -2.02
C ALA A 265 -18.67 23.35 -3.28
N ALA A 266 -19.14 23.98 -4.38
CA ALA A 266 -19.47 23.27 -5.62
C ALA A 266 -18.28 22.54 -6.26
N ASN A 267 -17.05 23.01 -6.06
CA ASN A 267 -15.82 22.39 -6.53
C ASN A 267 -15.24 21.34 -5.57
N CYS A 268 -15.96 21.01 -4.49
CA CYS A 268 -15.53 20.07 -3.44
C CYS A 268 -14.27 20.50 -2.66
N ALA A 269 -13.87 21.78 -2.73
CA ALA A 269 -12.74 22.30 -1.97
C ALA A 269 -13.05 22.46 -0.46
N GLU A 270 -14.32 22.41 -0.08
CA GLU A 270 -14.76 22.41 1.32
C GLU A 270 -15.86 21.37 1.54
N PHE A 271 -15.74 20.62 2.64
CA PHE A 271 -16.78 19.66 3.06
C PHE A 271 -16.73 19.41 4.56
N ASP A 272 -17.88 19.11 5.13
CA ASP A 272 -17.98 18.60 6.49
C ASP A 272 -17.87 17.07 6.48
N VAL A 273 -17.08 16.54 7.40
CA VAL A 273 -17.01 15.11 7.71
C VAL A 273 -18.10 14.79 8.71
N VAL A 274 -18.99 13.87 8.38
CA VAL A 274 -20.15 13.52 9.21
C VAL A 274 -20.10 12.02 9.53
N PHE A 275 -20.33 11.68 10.80
CA PHE A 275 -20.53 10.31 11.26
C PHE A 275 -21.98 10.17 11.75
N GLY A 276 -22.76 9.31 11.13
CA GLY A 276 -24.19 9.26 11.36
C GLY A 276 -24.87 10.60 11.07
N HIS A 277 -25.22 11.34 12.12
CA HIS A 277 -25.82 12.68 12.02
C HIS A 277 -24.94 13.80 12.60
N GLU A 278 -23.78 13.46 13.14
CA GLU A 278 -22.90 14.40 13.84
C GLU A 278 -21.74 14.86 12.96
N VAL A 279 -21.53 16.18 12.88
CA VAL A 279 -20.37 16.76 12.20
C VAL A 279 -19.14 16.54 13.07
N GLN A 280 -18.16 15.84 12.52
CA GLN A 280 -16.90 15.49 13.18
C GLN A 280 -15.80 16.54 12.95
N GLY A 281 -15.93 17.31 11.89
CA GLY A 281 -14.99 18.36 11.52
C GLY A 281 -15.21 18.85 10.10
N ARG A 282 -14.45 19.86 9.70
CA ARG A 282 -14.47 20.44 8.36
C ARG A 282 -13.10 20.32 7.71
N VAL A 283 -13.08 19.97 6.45
CA VAL A 283 -11.89 19.98 5.57
C VAL A 283 -12.03 21.16 4.62
N SER A 284 -10.95 21.94 4.50
CA SER A 284 -10.80 23.01 3.52
C SER A 284 -9.41 22.90 2.90
N TRP A 285 -9.33 22.83 1.57
CA TRP A 285 -8.11 22.56 0.83
C TRP A 285 -8.13 23.12 -0.59
N ASN A 286 -7.04 22.95 -1.34
CA ASN A 286 -6.95 23.37 -2.73
C ASN A 286 -7.24 22.24 -3.74
N LEU A 287 -7.60 21.03 -3.27
CA LEU A 287 -7.97 19.94 -4.15
C LEU A 287 -9.41 20.10 -4.61
N ILE A 288 -9.71 19.60 -5.80
CA ILE A 288 -11.03 19.68 -6.42
C ILE A 288 -11.55 18.28 -6.77
N GLY A 289 -12.85 18.14 -6.88
CA GLY A 289 -13.50 16.92 -7.34
C GLY A 289 -13.87 15.94 -6.24
N GLU A 290 -14.97 15.26 -6.47
CA GLU A 290 -15.59 14.32 -5.52
C GLU A 290 -14.70 13.12 -5.18
N HIS A 291 -13.89 12.65 -6.15
CA HIS A 291 -12.94 11.57 -5.92
C HIS A 291 -11.89 11.90 -4.85
N ASN A 292 -11.43 13.17 -4.75
CA ASN A 292 -10.52 13.59 -3.68
C ASN A 292 -11.23 13.63 -2.32
N VAL A 293 -12.50 14.03 -2.28
CA VAL A 293 -13.33 13.96 -1.06
C VAL A 293 -13.47 12.51 -0.59
N SER A 294 -13.75 11.59 -1.51
CA SER A 294 -13.84 10.16 -1.25
C SER A 294 -12.52 9.61 -0.66
N ASN A 295 -11.40 9.91 -1.30
CA ASN A 295 -10.06 9.51 -0.84
C ASN A 295 -9.75 10.03 0.57
N ALA A 296 -10.06 11.31 0.82
CA ALA A 296 -9.86 11.92 2.15
C ALA A 296 -10.73 11.29 3.21
N LEU A 297 -12.00 11.03 2.88
CA LEU A 297 -12.94 10.43 3.83
C LEU A 297 -12.46 9.03 4.24
N ALA A 298 -12.03 8.21 3.28
CA ALA A 298 -11.44 6.90 3.56
C ALA A 298 -10.20 7.00 4.48
N ALA A 299 -9.30 7.95 4.20
CA ALA A 299 -8.11 8.19 5.02
C ALA A 299 -8.47 8.66 6.44
N ILE A 300 -9.44 9.58 6.59
CA ILE A 300 -9.91 10.08 7.88
C ILE A 300 -10.54 8.95 8.71
N VAL A 301 -11.37 8.11 8.09
CA VAL A 301 -11.99 6.96 8.76
C VAL A 301 -10.92 5.99 9.27
N ALA A 302 -9.91 5.70 8.46
CA ALA A 302 -8.80 4.83 8.85
C ALA A 302 -7.99 5.41 10.02
N ALA A 303 -7.69 6.70 9.98
CA ALA A 303 -6.95 7.36 11.05
C ALA A 303 -7.72 7.43 12.38
N ARG A 304 -9.04 7.52 12.34
CA ARG A 304 -9.92 7.55 13.53
C ARG A 304 -10.34 6.17 14.05
N SER A 305 -10.02 5.10 13.35
CA SER A 305 -10.39 3.76 13.76
C SER A 305 -9.82 3.40 15.13
N LYS A 306 -10.53 2.52 15.87
CA LYS A 306 -10.11 2.07 17.22
C LYS A 306 -8.70 1.47 17.29
N GLY A 307 -8.12 1.14 16.13
CA GLY A 307 -6.73 0.72 16.01
C GLY A 307 -5.73 1.84 16.30
N SER A 308 -6.02 3.06 15.87
CA SER A 308 -5.19 4.24 16.18
C SER A 308 -5.40 4.76 17.62
N ALA A 309 -6.51 4.40 18.28
CA ALA A 309 -6.80 4.78 19.68
C ALA A 309 -6.19 3.82 20.72
N ARG A 310 -5.59 2.70 20.31
CA ARG A 310 -4.90 1.74 21.19
C ARG A 310 -3.38 1.91 21.18
N VAL A 311 -2.90 3.11 21.05
CA VAL A 311 -1.51 3.40 21.44
C VAL A 311 -1.49 3.37 22.96
N PRO A 312 -0.77 2.46 23.62
CA PRO A 312 -0.57 2.56 25.05
C PRO A 312 0.08 3.92 25.31
N SER A 313 -0.53 4.71 26.19
CA SER A 313 0.19 5.85 26.78
C SER A 313 1.48 5.32 27.37
N ALA A 314 2.62 5.74 26.80
CA ALA A 314 3.93 5.50 27.35
C ALA A 314 4.06 6.20 28.71
#